data_f99c55d88de9211871c02c293b2a12d8
#
_entry.id   f99c55d88de9211871c02c293b2a12d8
#
_cell.length_a   1.000
_cell.length_b   1.000
_cell.length_c   1.000
_cell.angle_alpha   90.00
_cell.angle_beta   90.00
_cell.angle_gamma   90.00
#
_symmetry.space_group_name_H-M   'P 1'
#
loop_
_entity.id
_entity.type
_entity.pdbx_description
1 polymer ?
#
loop_
_entity_poly.entity_id
_entity_poly.type
_entity_poly.pdbx_seq_one_letter_code
_entity_poly.pdbx_strand_id
1 'polypeptide(L)'
;QIENDRFIFNHAKILADGSIQGYTANLLNKEYYSGARNGKLIYDDDTMFDILKECEEHGYSVSIHTNGNGATEQVLRVVKRLREENPTSIYRHTVEHVQLATENQLSRLHELNIGANFFANHLYYWGDVHAEYTVGPYEVKRMEPMRSAVNHGVRFGMHSDDPITEVNPLFSAWCACNRKSGISGKVYGEDQCLTADEAMRCITLNAAWLLHLEDRLGSIETGKWADFTVLAEEVTEADTEGGHCQTGHVLVRPQGNSQEAVQQSHQQGS
;
A
#
# COMPACT_ATOMS: atom_id res chain seq x y z
N GLN A 1 -6.80 24.25 -5.64
CA GLN A 1 -6.12 23.35 -4.68
C GLN A 1 -6.11 24.02 -3.32
N ILE A 2 -6.56 23.30 -2.28
CA ILE A 2 -6.42 23.74 -0.90
C ILE A 2 -5.11 23.11 -0.42
N GLU A 3 -4.00 23.80 -0.63
CA GLU A 3 -2.69 23.39 -0.15
C GLU A 3 -2.14 24.41 0.83
N ASN A 4 -1.60 23.95 1.90
CA ASN A 4 -0.76 24.72 2.81
C ASN A 4 0.29 23.77 3.40
N ASP A 5 1.24 24.28 4.16
CA ASP A 5 2.35 23.49 4.74
C ASP A 5 1.89 22.32 5.66
N ARG A 6 0.60 22.25 6.00
CA ARG A 6 0.02 21.23 6.90
C ARG A 6 -1.02 20.35 6.24
N PHE A 7 -1.52 20.72 5.08
CA PHE A 7 -2.57 20.00 4.36
C PHE A 7 -2.28 20.00 2.87
N ILE A 8 -2.13 18.80 2.32
CA ILE A 8 -1.88 18.57 0.89
C ILE A 8 -3.03 17.69 0.38
N PHE A 9 -3.73 18.16 -0.65
CA PHE A 9 -4.80 17.42 -1.31
C PHE A 9 -4.44 17.22 -2.78
N ASN A 10 -3.81 16.09 -3.08
CA ASN A 10 -3.27 15.76 -4.41
C ASN A 10 -3.77 14.43 -4.99
N HIS A 11 -4.67 13.74 -4.26
CA HIS A 11 -5.25 12.47 -4.69
C HIS A 11 -6.76 12.46 -4.57
N ALA A 12 -7.43 11.86 -5.57
CA ALA A 12 -8.80 11.41 -5.48
C ALA A 12 -8.84 9.89 -5.17
N LYS A 13 -9.93 9.39 -4.57
CA LYS A 13 -10.13 7.96 -4.31
C LYS A 13 -11.33 7.45 -5.07
N ILE A 14 -11.16 6.33 -5.81
CA ILE A 14 -12.26 5.58 -6.43
C ILE A 14 -12.14 4.09 -6.08
N LEU A 15 -13.22 3.34 -6.31
CA LEU A 15 -13.26 1.90 -6.11
C LEU A 15 -13.55 1.22 -7.45
N ALA A 16 -12.72 0.25 -7.86
CA ALA A 16 -12.93 -0.51 -9.10
C ALA A 16 -13.78 -1.78 -8.85
N ASP A 17 -13.66 -2.38 -7.68
CA ASP A 17 -14.44 -3.55 -7.27
C ASP A 17 -14.75 -3.56 -5.76
N GLY A 18 -15.16 -4.68 -5.22
CA GLY A 18 -15.46 -4.87 -3.80
C GLY A 18 -14.35 -5.60 -3.05
N SER A 19 -14.70 -6.47 -2.08
CA SER A 19 -13.76 -7.18 -1.22
C SER A 19 -13.75 -8.69 -1.46
N ILE A 20 -12.61 -9.36 -1.22
CA ILE A 20 -12.48 -10.80 -1.37
C ILE A 20 -13.30 -11.52 -0.31
N GLN A 21 -13.23 -11.11 0.96
CA GLN A 21 -13.99 -11.69 2.06
C GLN A 21 -15.51 -11.48 1.92
N GLY A 22 -15.93 -10.45 1.21
CA GLY A 22 -17.34 -10.18 0.88
C GLY A 22 -17.82 -10.82 -0.40
N TYR A 23 -17.00 -11.57 -1.12
CA TYR A 23 -17.28 -12.18 -2.42
C TYR A 23 -17.70 -11.15 -3.50
N THR A 24 -17.21 -9.92 -3.38
CA THR A 24 -17.55 -8.81 -4.27
C THR A 24 -16.35 -8.26 -5.06
N ALA A 25 -15.14 -8.75 -4.78
CA ALA A 25 -13.98 -8.49 -5.62
C ALA A 25 -14.11 -9.18 -6.98
N ASN A 26 -13.67 -8.52 -8.04
CA ASN A 26 -13.72 -9.06 -9.41
C ASN A 26 -12.46 -9.88 -9.71
N LEU A 27 -12.64 -11.20 -9.82
CA LEU A 27 -11.58 -12.17 -10.12
C LEU A 27 -11.48 -12.41 -11.63
N LEU A 28 -10.28 -12.36 -12.17
CA LEU A 28 -10.04 -12.58 -13.60
C LEU A 28 -10.24 -14.06 -13.96
N ASN A 29 -11.24 -14.35 -14.77
CA ASN A 29 -11.57 -15.69 -15.30
C ASN A 29 -11.76 -16.78 -14.23
N LYS A 30 -12.19 -16.42 -13.01
CA LYS A 30 -12.36 -17.37 -11.91
C LYS A 30 -13.65 -17.11 -11.13
N GLU A 31 -14.19 -18.18 -10.60
CA GLU A 31 -15.14 -18.13 -9.48
C GLU A 31 -14.35 -18.20 -8.17
N TYR A 32 -14.97 -17.82 -7.08
CA TYR A 32 -14.42 -18.04 -5.76
C TYR A 32 -14.27 -19.53 -5.45
N TYR A 33 -13.31 -19.88 -4.63
CA TYR A 33 -13.02 -21.28 -4.26
C TYR A 33 -14.24 -22.03 -3.70
N SER A 34 -15.08 -21.33 -2.96
CA SER A 34 -16.36 -21.85 -2.45
C SER A 34 -17.43 -22.07 -3.51
N GLY A 35 -17.19 -21.70 -4.76
CA GLY A 35 -18.21 -21.68 -5.82
C GLY A 35 -19.12 -20.45 -5.77
N ALA A 36 -18.85 -19.47 -4.91
CA ALA A 36 -19.57 -18.21 -4.93
C ALA A 36 -19.32 -17.47 -6.26
N ARG A 37 -20.33 -16.71 -6.69
CA ARG A 37 -20.24 -15.94 -7.94
C ARG A 37 -19.16 -14.88 -7.84
N ASN A 38 -18.49 -14.63 -8.96
CA ASN A 38 -17.51 -13.56 -9.09
C ASN A 38 -18.12 -12.18 -8.82
N GLY A 39 -17.36 -11.30 -8.21
CA GLY A 39 -17.72 -9.90 -8.05
C GLY A 39 -17.79 -9.15 -9.39
N LYS A 40 -18.28 -7.93 -9.34
CA LYS A 40 -18.45 -7.08 -10.53
C LYS A 40 -17.53 -5.87 -10.43
N LEU A 41 -17.09 -5.39 -11.59
CA LEU A 41 -16.51 -4.06 -11.70
C LEU A 41 -17.57 -3.00 -11.42
N ILE A 42 -17.18 -1.92 -10.76
CA ILE A 42 -18.09 -0.81 -10.40
C ILE A 42 -18.32 0.12 -11.59
N TYR A 43 -17.28 0.31 -12.41
CA TYR A 43 -17.33 1.12 -13.64
C TYR A 43 -17.05 0.25 -14.86
N ASP A 44 -17.53 0.67 -16.02
CA ASP A 44 -16.95 0.25 -17.30
C ASP A 44 -15.65 1.01 -17.60
N ASP A 45 -14.92 0.58 -18.62
CA ASP A 45 -13.61 1.14 -18.95
C ASP A 45 -13.71 2.62 -19.42
N ASP A 46 -14.79 3.01 -20.10
CA ASP A 46 -14.98 4.38 -20.57
C ASP A 46 -15.29 5.33 -19.40
N THR A 47 -16.18 4.94 -18.51
CA THR A 47 -16.48 5.71 -17.30
C THR A 47 -15.25 5.91 -16.42
N MET A 48 -14.47 4.84 -16.18
CA MET A 48 -13.23 4.94 -15.42
C MET A 48 -12.21 5.83 -16.12
N PHE A 49 -12.09 5.74 -17.44
CA PHE A 49 -11.21 6.59 -18.23
C PHE A 49 -11.55 8.07 -18.07
N ASP A 50 -12.83 8.42 -18.20
CA ASP A 50 -13.29 9.81 -18.08
C ASP A 50 -13.02 10.36 -16.66
N ILE A 51 -13.24 9.56 -15.61
CA ILE A 51 -12.93 9.95 -14.22
C ILE A 51 -11.41 10.20 -14.05
N LEU A 52 -10.56 9.30 -14.52
CA LEU A 52 -9.11 9.47 -14.37
C LEU A 52 -8.61 10.69 -15.16
N LYS A 53 -9.12 10.90 -16.36
CA LYS A 53 -8.79 12.05 -17.20
C LYS A 53 -9.20 13.37 -16.54
N GLU A 54 -10.42 13.45 -16.02
CA GLU A 54 -10.91 14.63 -15.29
C GLU A 54 -10.05 14.91 -14.05
N CYS A 55 -9.66 13.88 -13.31
CA CYS A 55 -8.76 14.03 -12.16
C CYS A 55 -7.39 14.63 -12.58
N GLU A 56 -6.77 14.10 -13.64
CA GLU A 56 -5.51 14.65 -14.16
C GLU A 56 -5.66 16.11 -14.63
N GLU A 57 -6.75 16.45 -15.33
CA GLU A 57 -7.04 17.82 -15.79
C GLU A 57 -7.18 18.81 -14.62
N HIS A 58 -7.61 18.31 -13.44
CA HIS A 58 -7.72 19.11 -12.21
C HIS A 58 -6.50 19.03 -11.30
N GLY A 59 -5.44 18.33 -11.69
CA GLY A 59 -4.19 18.26 -10.95
C GLY A 59 -4.12 17.15 -9.89
N TYR A 60 -4.94 16.11 -10.00
CA TYR A 60 -4.99 15.00 -9.04
C TYR A 60 -4.47 13.70 -9.63
N SER A 61 -3.68 12.97 -8.84
CA SER A 61 -3.51 11.53 -9.00
C SER A 61 -4.72 10.79 -8.41
N VAL A 62 -4.88 9.52 -8.74
CA VAL A 62 -6.02 8.73 -8.23
C VAL A 62 -5.51 7.48 -7.52
N SER A 63 -5.99 7.26 -6.31
CA SER A 63 -5.88 6.00 -5.58
C SER A 63 -7.08 5.12 -5.91
N ILE A 64 -6.85 3.94 -6.48
CA ILE A 64 -7.88 3.08 -7.04
C ILE A 64 -7.92 1.77 -6.26
N HIS A 65 -9.01 1.51 -5.55
CA HIS A 65 -9.22 0.25 -4.85
C HIS A 65 -9.34 -0.91 -5.86
N THR A 66 -8.49 -1.92 -5.72
CA THR A 66 -8.47 -3.12 -6.56
C THR A 66 -8.15 -4.36 -5.71
N ASN A 67 -9.15 -5.08 -5.23
CA ASN A 67 -8.93 -6.33 -4.50
C ASN A 67 -8.75 -7.52 -5.45
N GLY A 68 -9.60 -7.62 -6.45
CA GLY A 68 -9.52 -8.67 -7.44
C GLY A 68 -8.56 -8.34 -8.59
N ASN A 69 -7.93 -9.36 -9.13
CA ASN A 69 -7.06 -9.21 -10.29
C ASN A 69 -7.80 -8.78 -11.58
N GLY A 70 -9.10 -8.97 -11.65
CA GLY A 70 -9.92 -8.43 -12.75
C GLY A 70 -10.06 -6.90 -12.68
N ALA A 71 -10.19 -6.34 -11.48
CA ALA A 71 -10.17 -4.89 -11.26
C ALA A 71 -8.79 -4.30 -11.56
N THR A 72 -7.71 -4.96 -11.12
CA THR A 72 -6.34 -4.56 -11.49
C THR A 72 -6.15 -4.55 -13.00
N GLU A 73 -6.70 -5.56 -13.70
CA GLU A 73 -6.64 -5.63 -15.16
C GLU A 73 -7.39 -4.47 -15.84
N GLN A 74 -8.52 -4.05 -15.28
CA GLN A 74 -9.26 -2.89 -15.77
C GLN A 74 -8.40 -1.61 -15.64
N VAL A 75 -7.84 -1.37 -14.47
CA VAL A 75 -6.98 -0.18 -14.24
C VAL A 75 -5.82 -0.15 -15.23
N LEU A 76 -5.16 -1.28 -15.46
CA LEU A 76 -4.04 -1.37 -16.41
C LEU A 76 -4.46 -1.03 -17.85
N ARG A 77 -5.64 -1.49 -18.30
CA ARG A 77 -6.16 -1.12 -19.63
C ARG A 77 -6.48 0.37 -19.73
N VAL A 78 -7.14 0.90 -18.72
CA VAL A 78 -7.60 2.29 -18.72
C VAL A 78 -6.42 3.26 -18.61
N VAL A 79 -5.48 3.01 -17.70
CA VAL A 79 -4.29 3.87 -17.57
C VAL A 79 -3.40 3.79 -18.82
N LYS A 80 -3.26 2.62 -19.44
CA LYS A 80 -2.56 2.50 -20.71
C LYS A 80 -3.17 3.41 -21.77
N ARG A 81 -4.49 3.37 -21.95
CA ARG A 81 -5.23 4.25 -22.86
C ARG A 81 -5.00 5.73 -22.52
N LEU A 82 -5.01 6.09 -21.25
CA LEU A 82 -4.77 7.45 -20.78
C LEU A 82 -3.35 7.93 -21.14
N ARG A 83 -2.33 7.07 -21.02
CA ARG A 83 -0.95 7.36 -21.42
C ARG A 83 -0.78 7.45 -22.94
N GLU A 84 -1.55 6.70 -23.71
CA GLU A 84 -1.57 6.81 -25.18
C GLU A 84 -2.16 8.16 -25.64
N GLU A 85 -3.19 8.69 -24.94
CA GLU A 85 -3.74 10.03 -25.22
C GLU A 85 -2.84 11.15 -24.69
N ASN A 86 -2.21 10.98 -23.52
CA ASN A 86 -1.31 11.96 -22.90
C ASN A 86 0.02 11.34 -22.48
N PRO A 87 0.97 11.12 -23.42
CA PRO A 87 2.27 10.50 -23.10
C PRO A 87 3.15 11.31 -22.16
N THR A 88 2.85 12.58 -21.97
CA THR A 88 3.62 13.50 -21.11
C THR A 88 3.02 13.66 -19.71
N SER A 89 1.97 12.91 -19.40
CA SER A 89 1.36 12.95 -18.06
C SER A 89 2.37 12.62 -16.97
N ILE A 90 2.41 13.47 -15.95
CA ILE A 90 3.29 13.34 -14.79
C ILE A 90 2.60 12.66 -13.60
N TYR A 91 1.30 12.38 -13.70
CA TYR A 91 0.51 11.84 -12.61
C TYR A 91 0.84 10.35 -12.39
N ARG A 92 1.02 9.99 -11.13
CA ARG A 92 1.25 8.61 -10.70
C ARG A 92 0.01 8.12 -9.97
N HIS A 93 -0.83 7.35 -10.67
CA HIS A 93 -1.95 6.69 -10.02
C HIS A 93 -1.44 5.55 -9.14
N THR A 94 -2.23 5.18 -8.14
CA THR A 94 -1.91 4.09 -7.22
C THR A 94 -3.06 3.08 -7.20
N VAL A 95 -2.73 1.80 -7.23
CA VAL A 95 -3.69 0.72 -6.96
C VAL A 95 -3.58 0.33 -5.49
N GLU A 96 -4.73 0.27 -4.82
CA GLU A 96 -4.83 -0.06 -3.41
C GLU A 96 -5.20 -1.53 -3.22
N HIS A 97 -4.67 -2.15 -2.19
CA HIS A 97 -4.80 -3.56 -1.81
C HIS A 97 -4.05 -4.51 -2.75
N VAL A 98 -4.39 -4.56 -4.02
CA VAL A 98 -3.69 -5.32 -5.08
C VAL A 98 -3.51 -6.81 -4.72
N GLN A 99 -4.47 -7.37 -3.99
CA GLN A 99 -4.31 -8.62 -3.25
C GLN A 99 -3.98 -9.84 -4.12
N LEU A 100 -4.45 -9.86 -5.36
CA LEU A 100 -4.34 -11.00 -6.27
C LEU A 100 -3.62 -10.70 -7.58
N ALA A 101 -2.81 -9.63 -7.63
CA ALA A 101 -2.10 -9.27 -8.87
C ALA A 101 -1.21 -10.41 -9.37
N THR A 102 -1.27 -10.64 -10.67
CA THR A 102 -0.43 -11.65 -11.36
C THR A 102 0.93 -11.05 -11.71
N GLU A 103 1.93 -11.90 -12.03
CA GLU A 103 3.26 -11.48 -12.48
C GLU A 103 3.17 -10.53 -13.68
N ASN A 104 2.31 -10.84 -14.65
CA ASN A 104 2.09 -9.98 -15.83
C ASN A 104 1.53 -8.61 -15.43
N GLN A 105 0.59 -8.58 -14.49
CA GLN A 105 0.02 -7.33 -14.00
C GLN A 105 1.05 -6.49 -13.26
N LEU A 106 1.90 -7.11 -12.44
CA LEU A 106 2.99 -6.42 -11.74
C LEU A 106 4.00 -5.82 -12.74
N SER A 107 4.39 -6.55 -13.79
CA SER A 107 5.23 -6.00 -14.86
C SER A 107 4.60 -4.76 -15.50
N ARG A 108 3.31 -4.81 -15.82
CA ARG A 108 2.59 -3.69 -16.44
C ARG A 108 2.35 -2.52 -15.49
N LEU A 109 2.18 -2.75 -14.18
CA LEU A 109 2.16 -1.67 -13.18
C LEU A 109 3.48 -0.88 -13.21
N HIS A 110 4.61 -1.59 -13.25
CA HIS A 110 5.92 -0.97 -13.40
C HIS A 110 6.05 -0.18 -14.70
N GLU A 111 5.73 -0.80 -15.85
CA GLU A 111 5.81 -0.18 -17.18
C GLU A 111 4.98 1.11 -17.29
N LEU A 112 3.80 1.14 -16.67
CA LEU A 112 2.89 2.28 -16.67
C LEU A 112 3.16 3.30 -15.54
N ASN A 113 4.20 3.06 -14.72
CA ASN A 113 4.54 3.87 -13.54
C ASN A 113 3.35 4.04 -12.57
N ILE A 114 2.59 2.95 -12.38
CA ILE A 114 1.49 2.89 -11.41
C ILE A 114 2.07 2.37 -10.09
N GLY A 115 1.86 3.11 -9.00
CA GLY A 115 2.21 2.66 -7.66
C GLY A 115 1.25 1.60 -7.14
N ALA A 116 1.71 0.78 -6.20
CA ALA A 116 0.87 -0.16 -5.47
C ALA A 116 0.89 0.16 -3.98
N ASN A 117 -0.20 -0.09 -3.28
CA ASN A 117 -0.28 0.08 -1.84
C ASN A 117 -0.92 -1.18 -1.25
N PHE A 118 -0.10 -2.09 -0.74
CA PHE A 118 -0.54 -3.40 -0.28
C PHE A 118 -1.14 -3.37 1.11
N PHE A 119 -2.11 -4.23 1.36
CA PHE A 119 -2.71 -4.44 2.67
C PHE A 119 -2.09 -5.67 3.37
N ALA A 120 -0.81 -5.57 3.77
CA ALA A 120 -0.04 -6.68 4.33
C ALA A 120 -0.72 -7.35 5.54
N ASN A 121 -1.46 -6.59 6.38
CA ASN A 121 -2.20 -7.08 7.54
C ASN A 121 -3.30 -8.09 7.16
N HIS A 122 -3.72 -8.11 5.90
CA HIS A 122 -4.84 -8.94 5.44
C HIS A 122 -4.60 -10.43 5.67
N LEU A 123 -3.38 -10.92 5.43
CA LEU A 123 -3.02 -12.32 5.68
C LEU A 123 -3.03 -12.67 7.17
N TYR A 124 -2.65 -11.72 8.04
CA TYR A 124 -2.68 -11.94 9.48
C TYR A 124 -4.12 -12.17 9.98
N TYR A 125 -5.06 -11.34 9.56
CA TYR A 125 -6.44 -11.40 10.04
C TYR A 125 -7.31 -12.40 9.28
N TRP A 126 -7.12 -12.56 7.97
CA TRP A 126 -8.03 -13.34 7.11
C TRP A 126 -7.36 -14.44 6.30
N GLY A 127 -6.05 -14.69 6.46
CA GLY A 127 -5.32 -15.69 5.67
C GLY A 127 -5.97 -17.08 5.73
N ASP A 128 -6.38 -17.54 6.92
CA ASP A 128 -7.05 -18.83 7.09
C ASP A 128 -8.41 -18.87 6.37
N VAL A 129 -9.20 -17.80 6.48
CA VAL A 129 -10.51 -17.67 5.81
C VAL A 129 -10.34 -17.66 4.29
N HIS A 130 -9.32 -16.97 3.81
CA HIS A 130 -9.01 -16.95 2.39
C HIS A 130 -8.59 -18.32 1.86
N ALA A 131 -7.78 -19.04 2.61
CA ALA A 131 -7.36 -20.40 2.26
C ALA A 131 -8.52 -21.37 2.21
N GLU A 132 -9.48 -21.25 3.13
CA GLU A 132 -10.58 -22.20 3.28
C GLU A 132 -11.80 -21.90 2.41
N TYR A 133 -12.16 -20.62 2.26
CA TYR A 133 -13.46 -20.23 1.68
C TYR A 133 -13.40 -19.38 0.42
N THR A 134 -12.42 -18.48 0.26
CA THR A 134 -12.52 -17.48 -0.81
C THR A 134 -11.63 -17.73 -2.00
N VAL A 135 -10.31 -17.77 -1.84
CA VAL A 135 -9.36 -17.96 -2.95
C VAL A 135 -8.78 -19.37 -2.99
N GLY A 136 -8.85 -20.09 -1.87
CA GLY A 136 -8.37 -21.46 -1.76
C GLY A 136 -6.89 -21.57 -1.34
N PRO A 137 -6.45 -22.81 -1.02
CA PRO A 137 -5.16 -23.06 -0.35
C PRO A 137 -3.93 -22.79 -1.22
N TYR A 138 -4.10 -22.68 -2.53
CA TYR A 138 -3.02 -22.38 -3.47
C TYR A 138 -2.90 -20.88 -3.73
N GLU A 139 -4.00 -20.20 -4.02
CA GLU A 139 -3.99 -18.77 -4.36
C GLU A 139 -3.67 -17.90 -3.13
N VAL A 140 -4.08 -18.30 -1.91
CA VAL A 140 -3.75 -17.55 -0.68
C VAL A 140 -2.25 -17.36 -0.50
N LYS A 141 -1.43 -18.28 -0.97
CA LYS A 141 0.05 -18.17 -0.95
C LYS A 141 0.57 -17.06 -1.85
N ARG A 142 -0.23 -16.69 -2.86
CA ARG A 142 0.09 -15.63 -3.84
C ARG A 142 -0.60 -14.31 -3.52
N MET A 143 -1.45 -14.25 -2.50
CA MET A 143 -2.07 -13.00 -2.08
C MET A 143 -1.00 -12.02 -1.59
N GLU A 144 -1.25 -10.71 -1.76
CA GLU A 144 -0.30 -9.67 -1.41
C GLU A 144 1.11 -9.98 -2.00
N PRO A 145 1.29 -10.01 -3.33
CA PRO A 145 2.49 -10.52 -3.99
C PRO A 145 3.65 -9.52 -3.92
N MET A 146 4.07 -9.17 -2.70
CA MET A 146 5.03 -8.09 -2.45
C MET A 146 6.45 -8.44 -2.93
N ARG A 147 6.93 -9.68 -2.73
CA ARG A 147 8.23 -10.11 -3.27
C ARG A 147 8.23 -10.06 -4.80
N SER A 148 7.16 -10.53 -5.43
CA SER A 148 6.99 -10.43 -6.87
C SER A 148 7.00 -8.97 -7.32
N ALA A 149 6.33 -8.06 -6.58
CA ALA A 149 6.35 -6.63 -6.87
C ALA A 149 7.77 -6.04 -6.81
N VAL A 150 8.58 -6.42 -5.81
CA VAL A 150 10.02 -6.06 -5.76
C VAL A 150 10.74 -6.55 -7.00
N ASN A 151 10.55 -7.81 -7.36
CA ASN A 151 11.25 -8.45 -8.50
C ASN A 151 10.88 -7.79 -9.84
N HIS A 152 9.66 -7.27 -9.98
CA HIS A 152 9.21 -6.53 -11.16
C HIS A 152 9.54 -5.02 -11.10
N GLY A 153 10.15 -4.54 -10.02
CA GLY A 153 10.49 -3.13 -9.85
C GLY A 153 9.27 -2.22 -9.61
N VAL A 154 8.14 -2.77 -9.22
CA VAL A 154 6.98 -1.98 -8.81
C VAL A 154 7.32 -1.21 -7.53
N ARG A 155 7.10 0.09 -7.52
CA ARG A 155 7.23 0.88 -6.30
C ARG A 155 5.93 0.81 -5.53
N PHE A 156 6.02 0.38 -4.27
CA PHE A 156 4.83 0.16 -3.45
C PHE A 156 5.05 0.55 -1.99
N GLY A 157 3.96 0.92 -1.34
CA GLY A 157 3.85 1.11 0.10
C GLY A 157 2.95 0.06 0.74
N MET A 158 2.66 0.25 2.02
CA MET A 158 1.74 -0.57 2.79
C MET A 158 0.78 0.31 3.57
N HIS A 159 -0.45 -0.18 3.76
CA HIS A 159 -1.49 0.48 4.54
C HIS A 159 -2.19 -0.50 5.48
N SER A 160 -2.90 0.03 6.46
CA SER A 160 -3.69 -0.72 7.44
C SER A 160 -5.19 -0.72 7.13
N ASP A 161 -5.61 0.09 6.15
CA ASP A 161 -7.02 0.29 5.77
C ASP A 161 -7.90 0.71 6.97
N ASP A 162 -7.37 1.62 7.81
CA ASP A 162 -8.08 2.11 9.00
C ASP A 162 -9.49 2.62 8.65
N PRO A 163 -10.54 2.22 9.39
CA PRO A 163 -10.55 1.47 10.65
C PRO A 163 -10.67 -0.07 10.51
N ILE A 164 -10.38 -0.64 9.35
CA ILE A 164 -10.46 -2.10 9.12
C ILE A 164 -9.43 -2.84 9.99
N THR A 165 -8.19 -2.33 10.04
CA THR A 165 -7.19 -2.72 11.03
C THR A 165 -6.56 -1.48 11.65
N GLU A 166 -5.93 -1.62 12.81
CA GLU A 166 -5.28 -0.53 13.53
C GLU A 166 -4.15 0.11 12.71
N VAL A 167 -4.01 1.43 12.80
CA VAL A 167 -2.90 2.18 12.20
C VAL A 167 -1.60 1.83 12.93
N ASN A 168 -0.87 0.89 12.40
CA ASN A 168 0.44 0.50 12.89
C ASN A 168 1.36 0.11 11.72
N PRO A 169 2.13 1.06 11.17
CA PRO A 169 3.02 0.77 10.04
C PRO A 169 4.08 -0.30 10.34
N LEU A 170 4.60 -0.36 11.56
CA LEU A 170 5.56 -1.40 11.97
C LEU A 170 4.92 -2.78 11.99
N PHE A 171 3.65 -2.87 12.40
CA PHE A 171 2.91 -4.13 12.33
C PHE A 171 2.64 -4.54 10.87
N SER A 172 2.36 -3.60 9.98
CA SER A 172 2.24 -3.88 8.54
C SER A 172 3.57 -4.39 7.96
N ALA A 173 4.70 -3.79 8.36
CA ALA A 173 6.03 -4.27 8.00
C ALA A 173 6.28 -5.69 8.53
N TRP A 174 5.92 -5.97 9.78
CA TRP A 174 6.00 -7.31 10.36
C TRP A 174 5.15 -8.32 9.56
N CYS A 175 3.91 -7.99 9.22
CA CYS A 175 3.04 -8.84 8.40
C CYS A 175 3.68 -9.16 7.03
N ALA A 176 4.31 -8.17 6.40
CA ALA A 176 4.98 -8.36 5.12
C ALA A 176 6.22 -9.28 5.19
N CYS A 177 6.96 -9.22 6.31
CA CYS A 177 8.13 -10.07 6.53
C CYS A 177 7.77 -11.50 6.92
N ASN A 178 6.66 -11.72 7.63
CA ASN A 178 6.33 -13.03 8.22
C ASN A 178 5.20 -13.75 7.52
N ARG A 179 4.24 -13.04 6.94
CA ARG A 179 3.07 -13.59 6.25
C ARG A 179 2.30 -14.63 7.06
N LYS A 180 2.26 -14.43 8.39
CA LYS A 180 1.77 -15.39 9.38
C LYS A 180 0.33 -15.05 9.78
N SER A 181 -0.56 -16.04 9.75
CA SER A 181 -1.91 -15.89 10.30
C SER A 181 -1.85 -15.70 11.81
N GLY A 182 -2.60 -14.70 12.31
CA GLY A 182 -2.77 -14.47 13.74
C GLY A 182 -3.62 -15.53 14.46
N ILE A 183 -4.40 -16.33 13.71
CA ILE A 183 -5.29 -17.37 14.25
C ILE A 183 -4.57 -18.71 14.30
N SER A 184 -4.13 -19.24 13.16
CA SER A 184 -3.54 -20.58 13.06
C SER A 184 -2.03 -20.59 13.23
N GLY A 185 -1.37 -19.44 13.11
CA GLY A 185 0.09 -19.35 13.04
C GLY A 185 0.70 -19.87 11.73
N LYS A 186 -0.10 -20.27 10.75
CA LYS A 186 0.38 -20.72 9.44
C LYS A 186 1.00 -19.57 8.66
N VAL A 187 2.08 -19.86 7.94
CA VAL A 187 2.69 -18.94 6.98
C VAL A 187 2.09 -19.18 5.60
N TYR A 188 1.63 -18.11 4.94
CA TYR A 188 1.05 -18.17 3.61
C TYR A 188 1.98 -17.52 2.57
N GLY A 189 2.65 -18.36 1.75
CA GLY A 189 3.55 -17.89 0.69
C GLY A 189 4.86 -17.32 1.25
N GLU A 190 5.66 -18.14 1.90
CA GLU A 190 6.97 -17.79 2.45
C GLU A 190 7.90 -17.15 1.41
N ASP A 191 7.77 -17.57 0.14
CA ASP A 191 8.48 -17.02 -1.01
C ASP A 191 8.10 -15.56 -1.35
N GLN A 192 7.03 -15.03 -0.76
CA GLN A 192 6.57 -13.65 -0.92
C GLN A 192 6.94 -12.75 0.28
N CYS A 193 7.69 -13.23 1.27
CA CYS A 193 8.17 -12.43 2.38
C CYS A 193 9.15 -11.34 1.91
N LEU A 194 9.06 -10.17 2.52
CA LEU A 194 10.04 -9.10 2.38
C LEU A 194 11.15 -9.26 3.42
N THR A 195 12.31 -8.66 3.15
CA THR A 195 13.31 -8.39 4.19
C THR A 195 12.87 -7.21 5.05
N ALA A 196 13.45 -7.06 6.25
CA ALA A 196 13.16 -5.93 7.13
C ALA A 196 13.47 -4.58 6.46
N ASP A 197 14.60 -4.45 5.75
CA ASP A 197 14.96 -3.22 5.03
C ASP A 197 13.95 -2.88 3.93
N GLU A 198 13.51 -3.84 3.14
CA GLU A 198 12.48 -3.64 2.12
C GLU A 198 11.16 -3.20 2.74
N ALA A 199 10.71 -3.85 3.82
CA ALA A 199 9.48 -3.51 4.51
C ALA A 199 9.55 -2.11 5.14
N MET A 200 10.69 -1.73 5.74
CA MET A 200 10.90 -0.39 6.27
C MET A 200 10.88 0.67 5.16
N ARG A 201 11.45 0.41 3.99
CA ARG A 201 11.34 1.31 2.82
C ARG A 201 9.91 1.48 2.36
N CYS A 202 9.09 0.42 2.41
CA CYS A 202 7.68 0.49 2.01
C CYS A 202 6.85 1.42 2.90
N ILE A 203 7.11 1.45 4.22
CA ILE A 203 6.40 2.32 5.17
C ILE A 203 7.01 3.71 5.32
N THR A 204 8.10 4.03 4.63
CA THR A 204 8.80 5.31 4.69
C THR A 204 8.94 5.95 3.31
N LEU A 205 10.06 5.70 2.62
CA LEU A 205 10.40 6.34 1.35
C LEU A 205 9.37 6.04 0.25
N ASN A 206 8.94 4.80 0.13
CA ASN A 206 7.97 4.42 -0.89
C ASN A 206 6.58 5.00 -0.59
N ALA A 207 6.16 5.03 0.70
CA ALA A 207 4.92 5.68 1.10
C ALA A 207 4.94 7.18 0.74
N ALA A 208 6.06 7.87 0.99
CA ALA A 208 6.24 9.26 0.58
C ALA A 208 6.13 9.41 -0.96
N TRP A 209 6.71 8.48 -1.71
CA TRP A 209 6.64 8.50 -3.17
C TRP A 209 5.20 8.31 -3.71
N LEU A 210 4.41 7.41 -3.10
CA LEU A 210 3.01 7.23 -3.47
C LEU A 210 2.20 8.52 -3.28
N LEU A 211 2.57 9.34 -2.28
CA LEU A 211 1.93 10.60 -1.96
C LEU A 211 2.53 11.80 -2.71
N HIS A 212 3.52 11.62 -3.58
CA HIS A 212 4.29 12.68 -4.25
C HIS A 212 5.00 13.63 -3.26
N LEU A 213 5.49 13.08 -2.15
CA LEU A 213 6.17 13.81 -1.06
C LEU A 213 7.60 13.32 -0.83
N GLU A 214 8.16 12.52 -1.73
CA GLU A 214 9.50 11.95 -1.61
C GLU A 214 10.62 12.97 -1.52
N ASP A 215 10.40 14.17 -2.04
CA ASP A 215 11.33 15.29 -1.93
C ASP A 215 11.31 15.98 -0.54
N ARG A 216 10.28 15.66 0.27
CA ARG A 216 10.05 16.28 1.59
C ARG A 216 10.10 15.30 2.75
N LEU A 217 9.80 14.03 2.52
CA LEU A 217 9.59 12.98 3.53
C LEU A 217 10.23 11.64 3.13
N GLY A 218 10.21 10.69 4.05
CA GLY A 218 10.45 9.27 3.81
C GLY A 218 11.90 8.82 3.93
N SER A 219 12.86 9.74 3.98
CA SER A 219 14.28 9.43 4.21
C SER A 219 14.97 10.55 4.98
N ILE A 220 16.10 10.22 5.62
CA ILE A 220 16.94 11.18 6.35
C ILE A 220 17.96 11.75 5.39
N GLU A 221 17.59 12.85 4.74
CA GLU A 221 18.42 13.55 3.76
C GLU A 221 18.38 15.06 3.96
N THR A 222 19.46 15.75 3.57
CA THR A 222 19.52 17.22 3.65
C THR A 222 18.43 17.83 2.76
N GLY A 223 17.64 18.74 3.33
CA GLY A 223 16.56 19.44 2.64
C GLY A 223 15.17 18.85 2.89
N LYS A 224 15.07 17.64 3.43
CA LYS A 224 13.80 17.04 3.84
C LYS A 224 13.38 17.48 5.25
N TRP A 225 12.12 17.30 5.55
CA TRP A 225 11.59 17.58 6.89
C TRP A 225 12.19 16.61 7.91
N ALA A 226 12.45 17.14 9.12
CA ALA A 226 13.04 16.37 10.21
C ALA A 226 11.94 15.60 10.99
N ASP A 227 11.28 14.68 10.31
CA ASP A 227 10.28 13.78 10.89
C ASP A 227 10.95 12.44 11.21
N PHE A 228 11.09 12.12 12.50
CA PHE A 228 11.80 10.94 12.96
C PHE A 228 10.95 10.09 13.88
N THR A 229 11.12 8.77 13.77
CA THR A 229 10.67 7.80 14.76
C THR A 229 11.92 7.20 15.43
N VAL A 230 12.00 7.25 16.76
CA VAL A 230 13.07 6.61 17.53
C VAL A 230 12.54 5.28 18.04
N LEU A 231 13.20 4.21 17.69
CA LEU A 231 12.88 2.85 18.13
C LEU A 231 13.80 2.47 19.28
N ALA A 232 13.31 1.61 20.20
CA ALA A 232 14.10 1.13 21.33
C ALA A 232 15.24 0.19 20.90
N GLU A 233 15.01 -0.53 19.79
CA GLU A 233 15.94 -1.51 19.23
C GLU A 233 16.00 -1.35 17.71
N GLU A 234 17.05 -1.85 17.09
CA GLU A 234 17.17 -1.92 15.64
C GLU A 234 16.12 -2.89 15.09
N VAL A 235 15.44 -2.50 14.01
CA VAL A 235 14.50 -3.41 13.33
C VAL A 235 15.30 -4.45 12.56
N THR A 236 15.31 -5.66 13.05
CA THR A 236 15.98 -6.82 12.43
C THR A 236 14.96 -7.85 11.94
N GLU A 237 15.41 -8.81 11.14
CA GLU A 237 14.56 -9.92 10.72
C GLU A 237 14.07 -10.77 11.93
N ALA A 238 14.83 -10.81 13.03
CA ALA A 238 14.47 -11.53 14.25
C ALA A 238 13.31 -10.87 15.03
N ASP A 239 13.18 -9.55 14.98
CA ASP A 239 12.08 -8.81 15.64
C ASP A 239 10.73 -9.09 14.97
N THR A 240 10.79 -9.68 13.79
CA THR A 240 9.62 -10.14 13.06
C THR A 240 9.05 -11.44 13.62
N GLU A 241 9.71 -12.16 14.55
CA GLU A 241 9.18 -13.39 15.12
C GLU A 241 8.17 -13.19 16.29
N GLY A 242 8.18 -12.04 16.96
CA GLY A 242 7.44 -11.79 18.20
C GLY A 242 6.16 -10.95 18.10
N GLY A 243 5.91 -10.27 17.01
CA GLY A 243 4.70 -9.43 16.83
C GLY A 243 4.64 -8.17 17.71
N HIS A 244 5.69 -7.87 18.45
CA HIS A 244 5.77 -6.72 19.34
C HIS A 244 7.01 -5.89 19.07
N CYS A 245 6.99 -5.10 17.99
CA CYS A 245 7.88 -3.96 17.93
C CYS A 245 7.37 -2.93 18.93
N GLN A 246 8.02 -2.81 20.08
CA GLN A 246 7.69 -1.76 21.05
C GLN A 246 8.07 -0.41 20.44
N THR A 247 7.08 0.38 20.10
CA THR A 247 7.27 1.75 19.63
C THR A 247 7.89 2.57 20.73
N GLY A 248 9.17 2.87 20.59
CA GLY A 248 9.78 4.02 21.26
C GLY A 248 9.08 5.31 20.80
N HIS A 249 9.09 6.32 21.63
CA HIS A 249 8.32 7.56 21.45
C HIS A 249 8.42 8.14 20.04
N VAL A 250 7.27 8.42 19.43
CA VAL A 250 7.15 9.24 18.22
C VAL A 250 7.56 10.67 18.60
N LEU A 251 8.64 11.17 18.04
CA LEU A 251 8.98 12.58 18.13
C LEU A 251 8.20 13.35 17.08
N VAL A 252 7.25 14.12 17.56
CA VAL A 252 6.45 15.03 16.74
C VAL A 252 7.35 16.15 16.20
N ARG A 253 7.19 16.45 14.91
CA ARG A 253 7.73 17.58 14.17
C ARG A 253 7.89 18.84 15.01
N PRO A 254 9.08 19.48 15.07
CA PRO A 254 9.21 20.81 15.63
C PRO A 254 8.37 21.79 14.79
N GLN A 255 7.36 22.39 15.40
CA GLN A 255 6.58 23.43 14.78
C GLN A 255 7.34 24.76 14.87
N GLY A 256 7.87 25.23 13.76
CA GLY A 256 8.37 26.60 13.63
C GLY A 256 9.79 26.83 14.14
N ASN A 257 10.52 27.62 13.41
CA ASN A 257 11.83 28.21 13.67
C ASN A 257 12.76 27.50 14.65
N SER A 258 13.83 26.96 14.13
CA SER A 258 14.88 26.18 14.77
C SER A 258 15.61 26.81 15.97
N GLN A 259 15.16 27.91 16.51
CA GLN A 259 15.76 28.57 17.67
C GLN A 259 14.99 28.39 18.99
N GLU A 260 13.71 28.01 18.99
CA GLU A 260 12.92 27.84 20.21
C GLU A 260 12.88 26.41 20.77
N ALA A 261 13.21 25.39 19.96
CA ALA A 261 13.11 23.98 20.37
C ALA A 261 14.20 23.53 21.37
N VAL A 262 15.33 24.24 21.48
CA VAL A 262 16.43 23.86 22.36
C VAL A 262 16.21 24.32 23.83
N GLN A 263 15.31 25.26 24.08
CA GLN A 263 15.09 25.79 25.45
C GLN A 263 14.02 25.02 26.25
N GLN A 264 13.16 24.21 25.63
CA GLN A 264 12.10 23.49 26.36
C GLN A 264 12.53 22.12 26.92
N SER A 265 13.64 21.53 26.46
CA SER A 265 14.13 20.25 26.96
C SER A 265 14.82 20.29 28.32
N HIS A 266 15.10 21.48 28.88
CA HIS A 266 15.80 21.65 30.15
C HIS A 266 14.90 22.00 31.35
N GLN A 267 13.59 22.09 31.20
CA GLN A 267 12.69 22.46 32.30
C GLN A 267 11.80 21.32 32.84
N GLN A 268 11.93 20.08 32.35
CA GLN A 268 11.17 18.93 32.89
C GLN A 268 12.04 17.88 33.58
N GLY A 269 13.20 18.26 34.07
CA GLY A 269 14.12 17.41 34.83
C GLY A 269 14.58 18.11 36.14
N SER A 270 13.62 18.38 37.03
CA SER A 270 13.91 18.68 38.45
C SER A 270 12.69 18.38 39.31
#